data_69af2874e69a22297f3a46272766897b
#
_entry.id   69af2874e69a22297f3a46272766897b
#
_cell.length_a   1.000
_cell.length_b   1.000
_cell.length_c   1.000
_cell.angle_alpha   90.00
_cell.angle_beta   90.00
_cell.angle_gamma   90.00
#
_symmetry.space_group_name_H-M   'P 1'
#
loop_
_entity.id
_entity.type
_entity.pdbx_description
1 polymer ?
#
loop_
_entity_poly.entity_id
_entity_poly.type
_entity_poly.pdbx_seq_one_letter_code
_entity_poly.pdbx_strand_id
1 'polypeptide(L)'
;MIIQKMTQKKEKSYEITLDDQRTFIVSEDVLVKFRLLKGKEVDESLLAEIKKASAYDIGLQQALNYLSYQLRTEKETAAYLKEKEIGAEDIQKICQYLKNQRLIDDVQYAKSYLQTALRLNDKGPAVIANKLKAKGIADTIIEEVLPLYTKEQQIEIAKKAAEKMLKRQSNQSHYQILQKCKLSLVQKGFSYAVVDEAMQQIEVEVDEEAEYAKLVKESEKIIHRIKGKNEYEKKQKFKQKLYQKGFDLSLIQQYIDEEWLDE
;
A
#
# COMPACT_ATOMS: atom_id res chain seq x y z
N MET A 1 2.91 53.19 -5.00
CA MET A 1 1.59 52.55 -5.16
C MET A 1 0.84 52.70 -3.85
N ILE A 2 -0.48 52.90 -3.92
CA ILE A 2 -1.31 53.10 -2.73
C ILE A 2 -2.37 52.01 -2.66
N ILE A 3 -2.63 51.46 -1.47
CA ILE A 3 -3.68 50.48 -1.25
C ILE A 3 -5.05 51.17 -1.37
N GLN A 4 -5.83 50.82 -2.42
CA GLN A 4 -7.16 51.41 -2.65
C GLN A 4 -8.28 50.60 -2.00
N LYS A 5 -8.21 49.23 -2.09
CA LYS A 5 -9.29 48.38 -1.65
C LYS A 5 -8.73 47.13 -0.97
N MET A 6 -9.46 46.67 0.06
CA MET A 6 -9.21 45.42 0.77
C MET A 6 -10.51 44.65 0.88
N THR A 7 -10.51 43.40 0.42
CA THR A 7 -11.71 42.54 0.43
C THR A 7 -11.36 41.23 1.10
N GLN A 8 -12.07 40.89 2.16
CA GLN A 8 -11.92 39.61 2.83
C GLN A 8 -12.35 38.46 1.91
N LYS A 9 -11.54 37.45 1.82
CA LYS A 9 -11.80 36.18 1.12
C LYS A 9 -12.04 35.06 2.13
N LYS A 10 -12.15 33.84 1.67
CA LYS A 10 -12.25 32.65 2.55
C LYS A 10 -10.93 32.42 3.29
N GLU A 11 -10.98 31.67 4.38
CA GLU A 11 -9.81 31.16 5.12
C GLU A 11 -8.87 32.26 5.66
N LYS A 12 -9.43 33.36 6.24
CA LYS A 12 -8.65 34.47 6.84
C LYS A 12 -7.63 35.09 5.88
N SER A 13 -7.97 35.16 4.61
CA SER A 13 -7.16 35.84 3.59
C SER A 13 -7.86 37.09 3.09
N TYR A 14 -7.08 38.04 2.60
CA TYR A 14 -7.52 39.33 2.09
C TYR A 14 -6.93 39.60 0.71
N GLU A 15 -7.77 40.02 -0.22
CA GLU A 15 -7.34 40.52 -1.51
C GLU A 15 -7.14 42.03 -1.41
N ILE A 16 -5.93 42.48 -1.73
CA ILE A 16 -5.54 43.88 -1.74
C ILE A 16 -5.47 44.35 -3.19
N THR A 17 -6.11 45.48 -3.45
CA THR A 17 -6.05 46.16 -4.76
C THR A 17 -5.28 47.46 -4.60
N LEU A 18 -4.28 47.67 -5.45
CA LEU A 18 -3.47 48.90 -5.53
C LEU A 18 -4.10 49.93 -6.52
N ASP A 19 -3.61 51.17 -6.49
CA ASP A 19 -4.02 52.25 -7.36
C ASP A 19 -3.73 52.00 -8.84
N ASP A 20 -2.74 51.18 -9.16
CA ASP A 20 -2.42 50.71 -10.51
C ASP A 20 -3.18 49.46 -10.95
N GLN A 21 -4.24 49.10 -10.22
CA GLN A 21 -5.12 47.93 -10.40
C GLN A 21 -4.47 46.56 -10.20
N ARG A 22 -3.21 46.48 -9.79
CA ARG A 22 -2.60 45.22 -9.40
C ARG A 22 -3.30 44.69 -8.14
N THR A 23 -3.53 43.36 -8.12
CA THR A 23 -4.13 42.69 -6.97
C THR A 23 -3.19 41.60 -6.45
N PHE A 24 -3.24 41.34 -5.14
CA PHE A 24 -2.53 40.23 -4.50
C PHE A 24 -3.26 39.78 -3.24
N ILE A 25 -3.02 38.53 -2.84
CA ILE A 25 -3.65 37.96 -1.67
C ILE A 25 -2.65 37.95 -0.51
N VAL A 26 -3.12 38.30 0.69
CA VAL A 26 -2.35 38.26 1.93
C VAL A 26 -3.16 37.53 3.00
N SER A 27 -2.47 36.89 3.95
CA SER A 27 -3.09 36.37 5.16
C SER A 27 -3.40 37.50 6.15
N GLU A 28 -4.22 37.19 7.15
CA GLU A 28 -4.52 38.11 8.25
C GLU A 28 -3.24 38.48 9.02
N ASP A 29 -2.34 37.50 9.25
CA ASP A 29 -1.09 37.70 9.98
C ASP A 29 -0.13 38.64 9.22
N VAL A 30 -0.01 38.47 7.92
CA VAL A 30 0.79 39.37 7.06
C VAL A 30 0.19 40.76 7.00
N LEU A 31 -1.16 40.85 6.93
CA LEU A 31 -1.86 42.13 6.99
C LEU A 31 -1.52 42.91 8.25
N VAL A 32 -1.56 42.25 9.42
CA VAL A 32 -1.20 42.84 10.71
C VAL A 32 0.30 43.16 10.79
N LYS A 33 1.15 42.21 10.42
CA LYS A 33 2.61 42.35 10.47
C LYS A 33 3.12 43.55 9.69
N PHE A 34 2.62 43.75 8.49
CA PHE A 34 3.01 44.85 7.63
C PHE A 34 2.11 46.08 7.79
N ARG A 35 1.15 46.06 8.72
CA ARG A 35 0.17 47.16 8.95
C ARG A 35 -0.45 47.66 7.65
N LEU A 36 -0.99 46.70 6.84
CA LEU A 36 -1.60 47.02 5.58
C LEU A 36 -2.98 47.60 5.80
N LEU A 37 -3.15 48.88 5.49
CA LEU A 37 -4.40 49.61 5.63
C LEU A 37 -4.68 50.38 4.32
N LYS A 38 -5.96 50.71 4.08
CA LYS A 38 -6.33 51.54 2.95
C LYS A 38 -5.60 52.88 3.04
N GLY A 39 -5.01 53.34 1.95
CA GLY A 39 -4.23 54.56 1.86
C GLY A 39 -2.74 54.40 2.18
N LYS A 40 -2.28 53.19 2.60
CA LYS A 40 -0.86 52.95 2.83
C LYS A 40 -0.08 52.94 1.50
N GLU A 41 1.05 53.63 1.50
CA GLU A 41 2.01 53.57 0.41
C GLU A 41 2.83 52.29 0.46
N VAL A 42 3.01 51.67 -0.70
CA VAL A 42 3.76 50.42 -0.89
C VAL A 42 4.69 50.67 -2.09
N ASP A 43 5.99 50.54 -1.90
CA ASP A 43 6.96 50.53 -2.97
C ASP A 43 7.17 49.10 -3.50
N GLU A 44 7.94 48.95 -4.59
CA GLU A 44 8.16 47.61 -5.20
C GLU A 44 8.92 46.67 -4.27
N SER A 45 9.83 47.17 -3.44
CA SER A 45 10.60 46.36 -2.49
C SER A 45 9.69 45.81 -1.40
N LEU A 46 8.88 46.66 -0.79
CA LEU A 46 7.90 46.27 0.23
C LEU A 46 6.84 45.33 -0.34
N LEU A 47 6.39 45.58 -1.57
CA LEU A 47 5.45 44.68 -2.26
C LEU A 47 6.03 43.28 -2.46
N ALA A 48 7.31 43.18 -2.82
CA ALA A 48 7.98 41.88 -2.96
C ALA A 48 8.10 41.13 -1.60
N GLU A 49 8.42 41.86 -0.53
CA GLU A 49 8.48 41.30 0.82
C GLU A 49 7.11 40.81 1.30
N ILE A 50 6.04 41.62 1.07
CA ILE A 50 4.66 41.25 1.43
C ILE A 50 4.23 40.02 0.66
N LYS A 51 4.48 39.95 -0.64
CA LYS A 51 4.14 38.78 -1.47
C LYS A 51 4.87 37.51 -0.99
N LYS A 52 6.16 37.62 -0.69
CA LYS A 52 6.97 36.51 -0.17
C LYS A 52 6.46 36.03 1.19
N ALA A 53 6.20 36.93 2.12
CA ALA A 53 5.64 36.59 3.43
C ALA A 53 4.26 35.95 3.31
N SER A 54 3.43 36.44 2.40
CA SER A 54 2.07 35.91 2.15
C SER A 54 2.09 34.51 1.57
N ALA A 55 2.98 34.23 0.62
CA ALA A 55 3.11 32.91 0.03
C ALA A 55 3.46 31.86 1.08
N TYR A 56 4.44 32.17 1.97
CA TYR A 56 4.80 31.29 3.08
C TYR A 56 3.63 31.06 4.05
N ASP A 57 2.97 32.13 4.48
CA ASP A 57 1.92 32.05 5.50
C ASP A 57 0.68 31.34 4.98
N ILE A 58 0.24 31.64 3.75
CA ILE A 58 -0.85 30.93 3.07
C ILE A 58 -0.51 29.43 2.94
N GLY A 59 0.71 29.11 2.53
CA GLY A 59 1.19 27.74 2.42
C GLY A 59 1.17 27.01 3.76
N LEU A 60 1.61 27.68 4.85
CA LEU A 60 1.57 27.13 6.20
C LEU A 60 0.14 26.84 6.65
N GLN A 61 -0.81 27.76 6.46
CA GLN A 61 -2.22 27.55 6.81
C GLN A 61 -2.83 26.38 6.02
N GLN A 62 -2.52 26.25 4.73
CA GLN A 62 -2.96 25.15 3.91
C GLN A 62 -2.39 23.81 4.39
N ALA A 63 -1.09 23.78 4.77
CA ALA A 63 -0.47 22.59 5.33
C ALA A 63 -1.11 22.19 6.66
N LEU A 64 -1.34 23.14 7.56
CA LEU A 64 -2.01 22.88 8.85
C LEU A 64 -3.42 22.29 8.64
N ASN A 65 -4.18 22.86 7.73
CA ASN A 65 -5.50 22.32 7.37
C ASN A 65 -5.37 20.90 6.79
N TYR A 66 -4.40 20.64 5.91
CA TYR A 66 -4.19 19.31 5.32
C TYR A 66 -3.83 18.26 6.38
N LEU A 67 -3.02 18.63 7.37
CA LEU A 67 -2.61 17.75 8.47
C LEU A 67 -3.71 17.52 9.51
N SER A 68 -4.68 18.41 9.64
CA SER A 68 -5.76 18.30 10.64
C SER A 68 -6.67 17.09 10.41
N TYR A 69 -6.76 16.58 9.20
CA TYR A 69 -7.66 15.47 8.85
C TYR A 69 -7.07 14.09 9.14
N GLN A 70 -5.75 13.91 8.94
CA GLN A 70 -5.07 12.64 9.20
C GLN A 70 -3.54 12.81 9.18
N LEU A 71 -2.82 11.83 9.74
CA LEU A 71 -1.37 11.77 9.65
C LEU A 71 -0.91 11.77 8.19
N ARG A 72 0.10 12.61 7.89
CA ARG A 72 0.73 12.72 6.57
C ARG A 72 2.23 12.68 6.70
N THR A 73 2.91 12.19 5.67
CA THR A 73 4.37 12.23 5.59
C THR A 73 4.84 13.60 5.12
N GLU A 74 6.14 13.88 5.33
CA GLU A 74 6.79 15.07 4.78
C GLU A 74 6.60 15.15 3.26
N LYS A 75 6.82 14.03 2.56
CA LYS A 75 6.64 13.94 1.10
C LYS A 75 5.22 14.26 0.65
N GLU A 76 4.20 13.73 1.34
CA GLU A 76 2.79 14.00 1.01
C GLU A 76 2.45 15.47 1.23
N THR A 77 2.95 16.07 2.32
CA THR A 77 2.74 17.49 2.63
C THR A 77 3.42 18.39 1.61
N ALA A 78 4.67 18.09 1.24
CA ALA A 78 5.39 18.82 0.22
C ALA A 78 4.71 18.73 -1.17
N ALA A 79 4.22 17.53 -1.53
CA ALA A 79 3.47 17.32 -2.78
C ALA A 79 2.17 18.13 -2.80
N TYR A 80 1.42 18.11 -1.70
CA TYR A 80 0.20 18.91 -1.55
C TYR A 80 0.46 20.43 -1.71
N LEU A 81 1.52 20.94 -1.05
CA LEU A 81 1.88 22.36 -1.16
C LEU A 81 2.32 22.72 -2.60
N LYS A 82 3.00 21.81 -3.28
CA LYS A 82 3.36 21.98 -4.69
C LYS A 82 2.12 22.08 -5.60
N GLU A 83 1.10 21.27 -5.36
CA GLU A 83 -0.19 21.35 -6.07
C GLU A 83 -0.92 22.69 -5.81
N LYS A 84 -0.62 23.33 -4.67
CA LYS A 84 -1.14 24.66 -4.31
C LYS A 84 -0.25 25.80 -4.83
N GLU A 85 0.68 25.48 -5.72
CA GLU A 85 1.58 26.46 -6.37
C GLU A 85 2.51 27.20 -5.39
N ILE A 86 2.76 26.65 -4.20
CA ILE A 86 3.73 27.18 -3.24
C ILE A 86 5.14 26.94 -3.77
N GLY A 87 6.00 27.95 -3.69
CA GLY A 87 7.38 27.88 -4.14
C GLY A 87 8.23 26.86 -3.35
N ALA A 88 9.21 26.24 -4.01
CA ALA A 88 10.02 25.17 -3.41
C ALA A 88 10.76 25.62 -2.13
N GLU A 89 11.25 26.85 -2.07
CA GLU A 89 11.92 27.42 -0.89
C GLU A 89 10.95 27.50 0.31
N ASP A 90 9.72 27.95 0.07
CA ASP A 90 8.69 28.06 1.11
C ASP A 90 8.20 26.67 1.55
N ILE A 91 8.02 25.72 0.63
CA ILE A 91 7.72 24.32 0.96
C ILE A 91 8.75 23.76 1.93
N GLN A 92 10.04 23.94 1.65
CA GLN A 92 11.10 23.43 2.52
C GLN A 92 11.03 24.06 3.91
N LYS A 93 10.81 25.39 4.00
CA LYS A 93 10.69 26.11 5.27
C LYS A 93 9.45 25.66 6.07
N ILE A 94 8.33 25.50 5.39
CA ILE A 94 7.08 25.04 6.00
C ILE A 94 7.24 23.62 6.53
N CYS A 95 7.76 22.69 5.74
CA CYS A 95 8.00 21.32 6.18
C CYS A 95 8.95 21.29 7.39
N GLN A 96 10.04 22.06 7.37
CA GLN A 96 10.96 22.14 8.50
C GLN A 96 10.28 22.71 9.76
N TYR A 97 9.47 23.75 9.64
CA TYR A 97 8.70 24.30 10.74
C TYR A 97 7.74 23.26 11.32
N LEU A 98 6.98 22.57 10.46
CA LEU A 98 6.01 21.55 10.88
C LEU A 98 6.67 20.35 11.56
N LYS A 99 7.88 19.97 11.13
CA LYS A 99 8.71 18.94 11.80
C LYS A 99 9.16 19.41 13.18
N ASN A 100 9.63 20.64 13.30
CA ASN A 100 10.03 21.20 14.59
C ASN A 100 8.87 21.27 15.60
N GLN A 101 7.64 21.49 15.10
CA GLN A 101 6.41 21.46 15.89
C GLN A 101 5.85 20.04 16.10
N ARG A 102 6.51 18.99 15.59
CA ARG A 102 6.07 17.59 15.63
C ARG A 102 4.70 17.36 14.99
N LEU A 103 4.29 18.23 14.06
CA LEU A 103 3.07 18.07 13.25
C LEU A 103 3.30 17.16 12.04
N ILE A 104 4.54 17.06 11.59
CA ILE A 104 5.03 16.02 10.67
C ILE A 104 6.07 15.20 11.43
N ASP A 105 5.83 13.90 11.50
CA ASP A 105 6.74 12.92 12.11
C ASP A 105 6.64 11.61 11.32
N ASP A 106 7.62 11.39 10.45
CA ASP A 106 7.69 10.22 9.58
C ASP A 106 7.92 8.91 10.36
N VAL A 107 8.58 8.97 11.54
CA VAL A 107 8.73 7.80 12.42
C VAL A 107 7.40 7.42 13.04
N GLN A 108 6.67 8.39 13.56
CA GLN A 108 5.34 8.16 14.12
C GLN A 108 4.36 7.68 13.04
N TYR A 109 4.44 8.24 11.84
CA TYR A 109 3.66 7.77 10.69
C TYR A 109 3.95 6.29 10.38
N ALA A 110 5.23 5.91 10.29
CA ALA A 110 5.63 4.54 10.00
C ALA A 110 5.15 3.56 11.08
N LYS A 111 5.28 3.92 12.37
CA LYS A 111 4.78 3.12 13.51
C LYS A 111 3.26 2.95 13.45
N SER A 112 2.51 4.02 13.20
CA SER A 112 1.04 3.99 13.08
C SER A 112 0.58 3.16 11.89
N TYR A 113 1.30 3.27 10.74
CA TYR A 113 1.04 2.46 9.56
C TYR A 113 1.26 0.97 9.83
N LEU A 114 2.38 0.62 10.47
CA LEU A 114 2.67 -0.77 10.87
C LEU A 114 1.57 -1.32 11.78
N GLN A 115 1.20 -0.60 12.83
CA GLN A 115 0.13 -1.03 13.75
C GLN A 115 -1.20 -1.27 13.03
N THR A 116 -1.56 -0.40 12.08
CA THR A 116 -2.75 -0.56 11.26
C THR A 116 -2.66 -1.81 10.37
N ALA A 117 -1.50 -2.04 9.75
CA ALA A 117 -1.27 -3.23 8.92
C ALA A 117 -1.35 -4.52 9.74
N LEU A 118 -0.84 -4.53 10.98
CA LEU A 118 -0.94 -5.67 11.89
C LEU A 118 -2.40 -5.96 12.29
N ARG A 119 -3.22 -4.94 12.51
CA ARG A 119 -4.65 -5.11 12.82
C ARG A 119 -5.43 -5.70 11.65
N LEU A 120 -5.09 -5.32 10.42
CA LEU A 120 -5.73 -5.84 9.20
C LEU A 120 -5.30 -7.27 8.86
N ASN A 121 -4.20 -7.77 9.44
CA ASN A 121 -3.71 -9.15 9.34
C ASN A 121 -3.59 -9.67 7.89
N ASP A 122 -3.06 -8.87 6.96
CA ASP A 122 -3.03 -9.28 5.55
C ASP A 122 -1.70 -9.02 4.82
N LYS A 123 -0.71 -8.36 5.47
CA LYS A 123 0.53 -7.93 4.81
C LYS A 123 1.78 -8.36 5.58
N GLY A 124 2.74 -8.88 4.84
CA GLY A 124 4.07 -9.16 5.33
C GLY A 124 4.99 -7.91 5.29
N PRO A 125 6.16 -8.01 5.94
CA PRO A 125 7.10 -6.90 6.11
C PRO A 125 7.53 -6.25 4.80
N ALA A 126 7.78 -7.04 3.75
CA ALA A 126 8.25 -6.51 2.47
C ALA A 126 7.22 -5.59 1.80
N VAL A 127 5.93 -5.95 1.86
CA VAL A 127 4.85 -5.10 1.31
C VAL A 127 4.68 -3.84 2.15
N ILE A 128 4.83 -3.93 3.48
CA ILE A 128 4.78 -2.77 4.38
C ILE A 128 5.94 -1.81 4.06
N ALA A 129 7.18 -2.33 3.95
CA ALA A 129 8.35 -1.54 3.59
C ALA A 129 8.15 -0.79 2.26
N ASN A 130 7.69 -1.50 1.22
CA ASN A 130 7.45 -0.90 -0.09
C ASN A 130 6.39 0.21 -0.04
N LYS A 131 5.35 0.04 0.78
CA LYS A 131 4.33 1.07 0.97
C LYS A 131 4.87 2.30 1.69
N LEU A 132 5.69 2.11 2.73
CA LEU A 132 6.35 3.20 3.45
C LEU A 132 7.33 3.96 2.53
N LYS A 133 8.14 3.24 1.72
CA LYS A 133 9.00 3.87 0.68
C LYS A 133 8.21 4.69 -0.32
N ALA A 134 7.10 4.17 -0.81
CA ALA A 134 6.21 4.90 -1.73
C ALA A 134 5.67 6.19 -1.10
N LYS A 135 5.45 6.19 0.22
CA LYS A 135 5.04 7.35 1.02
C LYS A 135 6.18 8.33 1.31
N GLY A 136 7.40 7.99 0.94
CA GLY A 136 8.58 8.84 1.11
C GLY A 136 9.30 8.67 2.44
N ILE A 137 8.97 7.65 3.21
CA ILE A 137 9.67 7.33 4.45
C ILE A 137 11.10 6.86 4.12
N ALA A 138 12.09 7.41 4.82
CA ALA A 138 13.49 7.07 4.64
C ALA A 138 13.76 5.60 5.02
N ASP A 139 14.71 4.96 4.32
CA ASP A 139 15.07 3.56 4.58
C ASP A 139 15.54 3.35 6.02
N THR A 140 16.26 4.30 6.61
CA THR A 140 16.69 4.26 8.02
C THR A 140 15.52 4.16 9.00
N ILE A 141 14.43 4.88 8.74
CA ILE A 141 13.20 4.80 9.57
C ILE A 141 12.50 3.45 9.36
N ILE A 142 12.48 2.95 8.13
CA ILE A 142 11.88 1.66 7.83
C ILE A 142 12.64 0.54 8.53
N GLU A 143 13.97 0.58 8.51
CA GLU A 143 14.86 -0.38 9.21
C GLU A 143 14.69 -0.33 10.74
N GLU A 144 14.40 0.83 11.31
CA GLU A 144 14.09 0.98 12.74
C GLU A 144 12.71 0.40 13.10
N VAL A 145 11.69 0.64 12.24
CA VAL A 145 10.29 0.35 12.57
C VAL A 145 9.89 -1.09 12.22
N LEU A 146 10.40 -1.66 11.13
CA LEU A 146 10.02 -3.01 10.70
C LEU A 146 10.31 -4.12 11.73
N PRO A 147 11.42 -4.09 12.51
CA PRO A 147 11.65 -5.10 13.54
C PRO A 147 10.59 -5.15 14.66
N LEU A 148 9.77 -4.10 14.80
CA LEU A 148 8.61 -4.14 15.70
C LEU A 148 7.54 -5.14 15.25
N TYR A 149 7.59 -5.60 14.01
CA TYR A 149 6.80 -6.71 13.47
C TYR A 149 7.57 -8.01 13.70
N THR A 150 7.38 -8.62 14.88
CA THR A 150 8.14 -9.80 15.29
C THR A 150 7.90 -11.00 14.40
N LYS A 151 8.84 -11.96 14.41
CA LYS A 151 8.73 -13.19 13.61
C LYS A 151 7.48 -13.99 14.00
N GLU A 152 7.17 -14.07 15.28
CA GLU A 152 5.99 -14.78 15.81
C GLU A 152 4.69 -14.17 15.28
N GLN A 153 4.60 -12.85 15.28
CA GLN A 153 3.45 -12.14 14.70
C GLN A 153 3.33 -12.39 13.19
N GLN A 154 4.46 -12.42 12.48
CA GLN A 154 4.47 -12.70 11.03
C GLN A 154 3.94 -14.12 10.74
N ILE A 155 4.39 -15.11 11.51
CA ILE A 155 3.94 -16.51 11.38
C ILE A 155 2.43 -16.61 11.67
N GLU A 156 1.97 -16.02 12.75
CA GLU A 156 0.55 -16.06 13.14
C GLU A 156 -0.36 -15.40 12.07
N ILE A 157 0.06 -14.26 11.53
CA ILE A 157 -0.68 -13.57 10.46
C ILE A 157 -0.64 -14.37 9.16
N ALA A 158 0.51 -14.95 8.80
CA ALA A 158 0.65 -15.80 7.62
C ALA A 158 -0.22 -17.04 7.73
N LYS A 159 -0.23 -17.71 8.92
CA LYS A 159 -1.07 -18.86 9.24
C LYS A 159 -2.55 -18.55 9.05
N LYS A 160 -3.07 -17.47 9.66
CA LYS A 160 -4.47 -17.05 9.50
C LYS A 160 -4.84 -16.76 8.04
N ALA A 161 -3.93 -16.14 7.30
CA ALA A 161 -4.13 -15.88 5.88
C ALA A 161 -4.17 -17.17 5.06
N ALA A 162 -3.29 -18.14 5.37
CA ALA A 162 -3.26 -19.45 4.74
C ALA A 162 -4.53 -20.26 5.04
N GLU A 163 -4.94 -20.37 6.29
CA GLU A 163 -6.16 -21.07 6.71
C GLU A 163 -7.40 -20.53 5.99
N LYS A 164 -7.50 -19.18 5.85
CA LYS A 164 -8.59 -18.54 5.10
C LYS A 164 -8.57 -18.92 3.62
N MET A 165 -7.40 -19.15 3.04
CA MET A 165 -7.27 -19.56 1.64
C MET A 165 -7.60 -21.05 1.47
N LEU A 166 -7.13 -21.90 2.39
CA LEU A 166 -7.35 -23.33 2.35
C LEU A 166 -8.83 -23.71 2.53
N LYS A 167 -9.58 -22.95 3.32
CA LYS A 167 -11.03 -23.15 3.50
C LYS A 167 -11.87 -22.84 2.25
N ARG A 168 -11.30 -22.21 1.21
CA ARG A 168 -12.04 -21.94 -0.03
C ARG A 168 -12.11 -23.21 -0.87
N GLN A 169 -13.32 -23.67 -1.17
CA GLN A 169 -13.52 -24.83 -2.05
C GLN A 169 -12.85 -24.57 -3.41
N SER A 170 -12.09 -25.56 -3.88
CA SER A 170 -11.37 -25.51 -5.16
C SER A 170 -11.45 -26.88 -5.83
N ASN A 171 -11.57 -26.89 -7.16
CA ASN A 171 -11.48 -28.09 -7.99
C ASN A 171 -10.02 -28.54 -8.26
N GLN A 172 -9.06 -27.95 -7.54
CA GLN A 172 -7.64 -28.26 -7.69
C GLN A 172 -7.19 -29.28 -6.67
N SER A 173 -6.13 -30.02 -6.99
CA SER A 173 -5.52 -30.95 -6.01
C SER A 173 -5.06 -30.19 -4.76
N HIS A 174 -5.04 -30.90 -3.66
CA HIS A 174 -4.56 -30.37 -2.38
C HIS A 174 -3.17 -29.77 -2.50
N TYR A 175 -2.26 -30.46 -3.18
CA TYR A 175 -0.90 -29.98 -3.43
C TYR A 175 -0.89 -28.65 -4.17
N GLN A 176 -1.69 -28.49 -5.23
CA GLN A 176 -1.76 -27.22 -5.97
C GLN A 176 -2.30 -26.08 -5.11
N ILE A 177 -3.27 -26.36 -4.25
CA ILE A 177 -3.81 -25.37 -3.32
C ILE A 177 -2.72 -24.90 -2.34
N LEU A 178 -1.95 -25.84 -1.77
CA LEU A 178 -0.81 -25.52 -0.89
C LEU A 178 0.25 -24.66 -1.61
N GLN A 179 0.64 -25.03 -2.82
CA GLN A 179 1.62 -24.24 -3.60
C GLN A 179 1.11 -22.83 -3.90
N LYS A 180 -0.15 -22.70 -4.29
CA LYS A 180 -0.77 -21.37 -4.50
C LYS A 180 -0.84 -20.56 -3.22
N CYS A 181 -1.12 -21.23 -2.10
CA CYS A 181 -1.13 -20.58 -0.80
C CYS A 181 0.24 -20.02 -0.45
N LYS A 182 1.31 -20.82 -0.58
CA LYS A 182 2.69 -20.38 -0.36
C LYS A 182 3.06 -19.19 -1.25
N LEU A 183 2.79 -19.27 -2.55
CA LEU A 183 3.06 -18.17 -3.49
C LEU A 183 2.29 -16.89 -3.12
N SER A 184 1.03 -17.04 -2.75
CA SER A 184 0.21 -15.89 -2.32
C SER A 184 0.76 -15.21 -1.07
N LEU A 185 1.25 -15.98 -0.09
CA LEU A 185 1.87 -15.43 1.13
C LEU A 185 3.17 -14.70 0.79
N VAL A 186 4.00 -15.24 -0.10
CA VAL A 186 5.20 -14.54 -0.59
C VAL A 186 4.84 -13.23 -1.30
N GLN A 187 3.80 -13.23 -2.15
CA GLN A 187 3.29 -12.02 -2.81
C GLN A 187 2.72 -11.01 -1.81
N LYS A 188 2.19 -11.47 -0.67
CA LYS A 188 1.79 -10.61 0.45
C LYS A 188 2.97 -10.04 1.23
N GLY A 189 4.20 -10.42 0.90
CA GLY A 189 5.43 -9.88 1.45
C GLY A 189 5.99 -10.61 2.66
N PHE A 190 5.58 -11.85 2.90
CA PHE A 190 6.23 -12.72 3.88
C PHE A 190 7.47 -13.40 3.29
N SER A 191 8.51 -13.61 4.10
CA SER A 191 9.69 -14.36 3.68
C SER A 191 9.36 -15.85 3.53
N TYR A 192 10.13 -16.56 2.70
CA TYR A 192 9.97 -18.01 2.53
C TYR A 192 10.07 -18.76 3.86
N ALA A 193 11.00 -18.36 4.74
CA ALA A 193 11.15 -18.99 6.06
C ALA A 193 9.89 -18.85 6.93
N VAL A 194 9.28 -17.66 6.96
CA VAL A 194 8.01 -17.43 7.67
C VAL A 194 6.86 -18.21 7.05
N VAL A 195 6.80 -18.25 5.71
CA VAL A 195 5.76 -19.01 4.99
C VAL A 195 5.86 -20.49 5.29
N ASP A 196 7.06 -21.07 5.21
CA ASP A 196 7.24 -22.49 5.49
C ASP A 196 6.91 -22.85 6.94
N GLU A 197 7.34 -22.03 7.90
CA GLU A 197 7.04 -22.24 9.31
C GLU A 197 5.53 -22.09 9.62
N ALA A 198 4.86 -21.12 8.99
CA ALA A 198 3.42 -20.95 9.10
C ALA A 198 2.65 -22.13 8.50
N MET A 199 3.08 -22.63 7.34
CA MET A 199 2.44 -23.77 6.68
C MET A 199 2.64 -25.09 7.44
N GLN A 200 3.78 -25.28 8.13
CA GLN A 200 4.02 -26.45 9.00
C GLN A 200 3.10 -26.49 10.23
N GLN A 201 2.64 -25.32 10.69
CA GLN A 201 1.74 -25.22 11.85
C GLN A 201 0.26 -25.38 11.48
N ILE A 202 -0.05 -25.58 10.20
CA ILE A 202 -1.43 -25.79 9.76
C ILE A 202 -1.65 -27.30 9.60
N GLU A 203 -2.50 -27.85 10.43
CA GLU A 203 -3.00 -29.21 10.25
C GLU A 203 -4.04 -29.18 9.14
N VAL A 204 -3.72 -29.79 8.01
CA VAL A 204 -4.67 -29.92 6.91
C VAL A 204 -5.06 -31.39 6.82
N GLU A 205 -6.24 -31.71 7.30
CA GLU A 205 -6.85 -33.01 7.02
C GLU A 205 -7.20 -33.06 5.53
N VAL A 206 -6.60 -34.00 4.83
CA VAL A 206 -6.94 -34.28 3.42
C VAL A 206 -8.14 -35.22 3.44
N ASP A 207 -9.27 -34.73 3.00
CA ASP A 207 -10.43 -35.58 2.71
C ASP A 207 -10.12 -36.36 1.43
N GLU A 208 -9.75 -37.63 1.60
CA GLU A 208 -9.35 -38.51 0.49
C GLU A 208 -10.48 -38.73 -0.53
N GLU A 209 -11.73 -38.81 -0.08
CA GLU A 209 -12.89 -38.96 -0.96
C GLU A 209 -13.08 -37.71 -1.81
N ALA A 210 -12.97 -36.52 -1.18
CA ALA A 210 -13.06 -35.23 -1.90
C ALA A 210 -11.87 -35.05 -2.87
N GLU A 211 -10.67 -35.51 -2.49
CA GLU A 211 -9.49 -35.44 -3.37
C GLU A 211 -9.61 -36.38 -4.57
N TYR A 212 -10.11 -37.59 -4.36
CA TYR A 212 -10.42 -38.54 -5.43
C TYR A 212 -11.50 -38.00 -6.38
N ALA A 213 -12.57 -37.40 -5.86
CA ALA A 213 -13.61 -36.80 -6.69
C ALA A 213 -13.08 -35.64 -7.56
N LYS A 214 -12.09 -34.88 -7.09
CA LYS A 214 -11.39 -33.85 -7.91
C LYS A 214 -10.52 -34.49 -8.99
N LEU A 215 -9.83 -35.60 -8.65
CA LEU A 215 -9.02 -36.35 -9.60
C LEU A 215 -9.91 -36.87 -10.73
N VAL A 216 -11.05 -37.49 -10.44
CA VAL A 216 -12.02 -38.00 -11.45
C VAL A 216 -12.44 -36.89 -12.40
N LYS A 217 -12.90 -35.74 -11.88
CA LYS A 217 -13.30 -34.59 -12.70
C LYS A 217 -12.18 -34.05 -13.60
N GLU A 218 -10.95 -34.13 -13.12
CA GLU A 218 -9.80 -33.67 -13.89
C GLU A 218 -9.36 -34.71 -14.91
N SER A 219 -9.50 -35.97 -14.57
CA SER A 219 -9.25 -37.12 -15.45
C SER A 219 -10.16 -37.11 -16.68
N GLU A 220 -11.47 -36.87 -16.52
CA GLU A 220 -12.44 -36.73 -17.60
C GLU A 220 -12.05 -35.67 -18.63
N LYS A 221 -11.48 -34.54 -18.17
CA LYS A 221 -11.02 -33.46 -19.06
C LYS A 221 -9.77 -33.83 -19.85
N ILE A 222 -8.95 -34.72 -19.30
CA ILE A 222 -7.62 -35.05 -19.83
C ILE A 222 -7.70 -36.27 -20.76
N ILE A 223 -8.49 -37.28 -20.40
CA ILE A 223 -8.53 -38.58 -21.06
C ILE A 223 -8.76 -38.47 -22.58
N HIS A 224 -9.75 -37.67 -23.00
CA HIS A 224 -10.09 -37.45 -24.40
C HIS A 224 -9.05 -36.64 -25.20
N ARG A 225 -8.09 -36.02 -24.53
CA ARG A 225 -7.04 -35.17 -25.13
C ARG A 225 -5.69 -35.84 -25.21
N ILE A 226 -5.55 -37.04 -24.63
CA ILE A 226 -4.29 -37.76 -24.62
C ILE A 226 -4.14 -38.55 -25.91
N LYS A 227 -3.03 -38.31 -26.62
CA LYS A 227 -2.64 -39.06 -27.80
C LYS A 227 -1.41 -39.89 -27.49
N GLY A 228 -1.46 -41.18 -27.83
CA GLY A 228 -0.37 -42.13 -27.70
C GLY A 228 -0.38 -43.12 -28.84
N LYS A 229 0.76 -43.76 -29.12
CA LYS A 229 0.90 -44.80 -30.18
C LYS A 229 0.25 -46.12 -29.75
N ASN A 230 0.18 -46.35 -28.46
CA ASN A 230 -0.45 -47.51 -27.83
C ASN A 230 -1.03 -47.14 -26.45
N GLU A 231 -1.79 -48.05 -25.85
CA GLU A 231 -2.43 -47.86 -24.55
C GLU A 231 -1.41 -47.61 -23.41
N TYR A 232 -0.29 -48.30 -23.44
CA TYR A 232 0.77 -48.08 -22.46
C TYR A 232 1.29 -46.63 -22.48
N GLU A 233 1.56 -46.10 -23.66
CA GLU A 233 2.01 -44.70 -23.81
C GLU A 233 0.92 -43.70 -23.39
N LYS A 234 -0.34 -43.99 -23.68
CA LYS A 234 -1.47 -43.15 -23.22
C LYS A 234 -1.57 -43.14 -21.69
N LYS A 235 -1.51 -44.32 -21.04
CA LYS A 235 -1.51 -44.46 -19.57
C LYS A 235 -0.35 -43.73 -18.93
N GLN A 236 0.85 -43.79 -19.48
CA GLN A 236 2.02 -43.06 -18.95
C GLN A 236 1.86 -41.54 -19.06
N LYS A 237 1.40 -41.04 -20.19
CA LYS A 237 1.15 -39.61 -20.39
C LYS A 237 0.04 -39.11 -19.47
N PHE A 238 -0.98 -39.91 -19.21
CA PHE A 238 -2.07 -39.62 -18.31
C PHE A 238 -1.54 -39.48 -16.87
N LYS A 239 -0.83 -40.50 -16.38
CA LYS A 239 -0.17 -40.46 -15.07
C LYS A 239 0.69 -39.20 -14.89
N GLN A 240 1.53 -38.91 -15.88
CA GLN A 240 2.40 -37.75 -15.84
C GLN A 240 1.63 -36.44 -15.75
N LYS A 241 0.53 -36.31 -16.52
CA LYS A 241 -0.29 -35.07 -16.49
C LYS A 241 -1.00 -34.86 -15.15
N LEU A 242 -1.56 -35.93 -14.56
CA LEU A 242 -2.21 -35.83 -13.26
C LEU A 242 -1.20 -35.60 -12.13
N TYR A 243 -0.02 -36.25 -12.21
CA TYR A 243 1.06 -36.01 -11.26
C TYR A 243 1.56 -34.54 -11.34
N GLN A 244 1.72 -33.98 -12.53
CA GLN A 244 2.06 -32.57 -12.72
C GLN A 244 0.98 -31.62 -12.16
N LYS A 245 -0.26 -32.09 -12.07
CA LYS A 245 -1.36 -31.39 -11.39
C LYS A 245 -1.39 -31.63 -9.87
N GLY A 246 -0.40 -32.39 -9.35
CA GLY A 246 -0.17 -32.59 -7.94
C GLY A 246 -1.12 -33.60 -7.28
N PHE A 247 -1.71 -34.52 -8.04
CA PHE A 247 -2.39 -35.66 -7.47
C PHE A 247 -1.41 -36.75 -7.08
N ASP A 248 -1.71 -37.46 -6.00
CA ASP A 248 -0.87 -38.56 -5.52
C ASP A 248 -0.87 -39.73 -6.49
N LEU A 249 0.29 -40.41 -6.60
CA LEU A 249 0.43 -41.54 -7.52
C LEU A 249 -0.45 -42.73 -7.16
N SER A 250 -0.74 -42.93 -5.87
CA SER A 250 -1.64 -43.99 -5.41
C SER A 250 -3.08 -43.74 -5.86
N LEU A 251 -3.58 -42.51 -5.72
CA LEU A 251 -4.90 -42.12 -6.22
C LEU A 251 -5.00 -42.17 -7.73
N ILE A 252 -3.95 -41.78 -8.45
CA ILE A 252 -3.90 -41.90 -9.92
C ILE A 252 -3.92 -43.36 -10.37
N GLN A 253 -3.20 -44.23 -9.65
CA GLN A 253 -3.19 -45.67 -9.95
C GLN A 253 -4.56 -46.29 -9.66
N GLN A 254 -5.18 -45.95 -8.53
CA GLN A 254 -6.51 -46.38 -8.19
C GLN A 254 -7.53 -46.05 -9.30
N TYR A 255 -7.52 -44.78 -9.77
CA TYR A 255 -8.38 -44.37 -10.88
C TYR A 255 -8.16 -45.18 -12.15
N ILE A 256 -6.90 -45.50 -12.50
CA ILE A 256 -6.57 -46.28 -13.69
C ILE A 256 -7.06 -47.72 -13.53
N ASP A 257 -6.98 -48.30 -12.34
CA ASP A 257 -7.40 -49.68 -12.09
C ASP A 257 -8.93 -49.82 -12.02
N GLU A 258 -9.63 -48.77 -11.59
CA GLU A 258 -11.09 -48.76 -11.44
C GLU A 258 -11.84 -48.28 -12.70
N GLU A 259 -11.36 -47.23 -13.35
CA GLU A 259 -12.12 -46.46 -14.35
C GLU A 259 -11.50 -46.52 -15.76
N TRP A 260 -10.22 -46.91 -15.89
CA TRP A 260 -9.60 -46.98 -17.19
C TRP A 260 -10.01 -48.25 -17.92
N LEU A 261 -11.02 -48.14 -18.76
CA LEU A 261 -11.43 -49.24 -19.61
C LEU A 261 -10.44 -49.39 -20.77
N ASP A 262 -9.84 -50.57 -20.88
CA ASP A 262 -9.05 -50.94 -22.06
C ASP A 262 -10.02 -51.14 -23.22
N GLU A 263 -10.05 -50.20 -24.22
CA GLU A 263 -10.73 -50.35 -25.48
C GLU A 263 -9.98 -51.28 -26.44
#